data_1eebd38893480c52a853cb7007233f1b
#
_entry.id   1eebd38893480c52a853cb7007233f1b
#
_cell.length_a   1.000
_cell.length_b   1.000
_cell.length_c   1.000
_cell.angle_alpha   90.00
_cell.angle_beta   90.00
_cell.angle_gamma   90.00
#
_symmetry.space_group_name_H-M   'P 1'
#
loop_
_entity.id
_entity.type
_entity.pdbx_description
1 polymer ?
#
loop_
_entity_poly.entity_id
_entity_poly.type
_entity_poly.pdbx_seq_one_letter_code
_entity_poly.pdbx_strand_id
1 'polypeptide(L)' 'MGFCNDIKMIRHKCLMSQTEFADALGVSFATVNRWESGKSKPNFKTMKLINNFCEAHGINFDVSKQIMEEEQI' A
#
# COMPACT_ATOMS: atom_id res chain seq x y z
N MET A 1 5.00 8.34 11.38
CA MET A 1 4.17 8.33 10.20
C MET A 1 4.92 7.78 9.04
N GLY A 2 4.48 6.77 8.50
CA GLY A 2 5.16 6.19 7.40
C GLY A 2 4.20 5.45 6.53
N PHE A 3 4.76 4.79 5.55
CA PHE A 3 4.00 4.02 4.60
C PHE A 3 3.12 2.95 5.27
N CYS A 4 3.60 2.37 6.37
CA CYS A 4 2.84 1.32 7.05
C CYS A 4 1.49 1.81 7.56
N ASN A 5 1.43 3.03 8.08
CA ASN A 5 0.16 3.61 8.53
C ASN A 5 -0.76 3.91 7.36
N ASP A 6 -0.19 4.34 6.24
CA ASP A 6 -0.98 4.64 5.04
C ASP A 6 -1.64 3.38 4.50
N ILE A 7 -0.91 2.27 4.49
CA ILE A 7 -1.45 0.99 4.01
C ILE A 7 -2.58 0.52 4.90
N LYS A 8 -2.41 0.61 6.22
CA LYS A 8 -3.48 0.25 7.15
C LYS A 8 -4.73 1.09 6.94
N MET A 9 -4.54 2.39 6.72
CA MET A 9 -5.65 3.30 6.50
C MET A 9 -6.42 2.94 5.23
N ILE A 10 -5.70 2.69 4.14
CA ILE A 10 -6.33 2.31 2.89
C ILE A 10 -7.16 1.04 3.08
N ARG A 11 -6.56 0.05 3.71
CA ARG A 11 -7.22 -1.23 3.95
C ARG A 11 -8.48 -1.06 4.82
N HIS A 12 -8.37 -0.28 5.88
CA HIS A 12 -9.50 -0.03 6.78
C HIS A 12 -10.63 0.72 6.09
N LYS A 13 -10.29 1.66 5.23
CA LYS A 13 -11.31 2.40 4.48
C LYS A 13 -12.12 1.48 3.57
N CYS A 14 -11.52 0.41 3.10
CA CYS A 14 -12.20 -0.57 2.26
C CYS A 14 -12.82 -1.70 3.07
N LEU A 15 -12.69 -1.67 4.40
CA LEU A 15 -13.22 -2.71 5.30
C LEU A 15 -12.69 -4.09 4.93
N MET A 16 -11.40 -4.17 4.62
CA MET A 16 -10.76 -5.43 4.23
C MET A 16 -9.83 -5.92 5.30
N SER A 17 -9.73 -7.25 5.42
CA SER A 17 -8.68 -7.89 6.22
C SER A 17 -7.37 -7.81 5.44
N GLN A 18 -6.24 -8.14 6.10
CA GLN A 18 -4.96 -8.19 5.41
C GLN A 18 -4.99 -9.19 4.25
N THR A 19 -5.63 -10.34 4.47
CA THR A 19 -5.74 -11.36 3.42
C THR A 19 -6.54 -10.86 2.24
N GLU A 20 -7.67 -10.21 2.50
CA GLU A 20 -8.51 -9.67 1.43
C GLU A 20 -7.78 -8.59 0.65
N PHE A 21 -7.04 -7.74 1.35
CA PHE A 21 -6.29 -6.67 0.70
C PHE A 21 -5.17 -7.25 -0.17
N ALA A 22 -4.46 -8.26 0.35
CA ALA A 22 -3.42 -8.93 -0.41
C ALA A 22 -3.99 -9.56 -1.68
N ASP A 23 -5.12 -10.23 -1.57
CA ASP A 23 -5.77 -10.85 -2.72
C ASP A 23 -6.17 -9.79 -3.76
N ALA A 24 -6.69 -8.67 -3.30
CA ALA A 24 -7.12 -7.59 -4.20
C ALA A 24 -5.94 -6.99 -4.97
N LEU A 25 -4.77 -6.95 -4.34
CA LEU A 25 -3.57 -6.42 -4.98
C LEU A 25 -2.79 -7.47 -5.77
N GLY A 26 -3.09 -8.75 -5.55
CA GLY A 26 -2.36 -9.83 -6.20
C GLY A 26 -1.01 -10.11 -5.56
N VAL A 27 -0.88 -9.86 -4.27
CA VAL A 27 0.35 -10.13 -3.52
C VAL A 27 0.04 -11.09 -2.37
N SER A 28 1.08 -11.57 -1.67
CA SER A 28 0.87 -12.50 -0.58
C SER A 28 0.47 -11.77 0.71
N PHE A 29 -0.19 -12.50 1.60
CA PHE A 29 -0.51 -12.00 2.94
C PHE A 29 0.76 -11.53 3.66
N ALA A 30 1.83 -12.32 3.58
CA ALA A 30 3.09 -11.98 4.23
C ALA A 30 3.62 -10.63 3.75
N THR A 31 3.44 -10.33 2.47
CA THR A 31 3.88 -9.05 1.90
C THR A 31 3.14 -7.88 2.54
N VAL A 32 1.81 -7.97 2.62
CA VAL A 32 1.01 -6.91 3.24
C VAL A 32 1.38 -6.76 4.72
N ASN A 33 1.56 -7.89 5.40
CA ASN A 33 1.93 -7.89 6.81
C ASN A 33 3.26 -7.16 7.04
N ARG A 34 4.24 -7.39 6.18
CA ARG A 34 5.54 -6.71 6.28
C ARG A 34 5.41 -5.21 6.06
N TRP A 35 4.59 -4.81 5.11
CA TRP A 35 4.35 -3.38 4.87
C TRP A 35 3.74 -2.72 6.11
N GLU A 36 2.73 -3.36 6.69
CA GLU A 36 2.01 -2.80 7.83
C GLU A 36 2.83 -2.80 9.11
N SER A 37 3.79 -3.69 9.22
CA SER A 37 4.69 -3.74 10.37
C SER A 37 5.93 -2.88 10.20
N GLY A 38 6.08 -2.25 9.03
CA GLY A 38 7.21 -1.37 8.77
C GLY A 38 8.49 -2.08 8.42
N LYS A 39 8.44 -3.39 8.17
CA LYS A 39 9.64 -4.18 7.86
C LYS A 39 10.11 -4.05 6.42
N SER A 40 9.22 -3.68 5.51
CA SER A 40 9.58 -3.49 4.12
C SER A 40 8.63 -2.50 3.46
N LYS A 41 9.05 -1.99 2.31
CA LYS A 41 8.24 -1.09 1.51
C LYS A 41 8.01 -1.73 0.15
N PRO A 42 6.89 -1.44 -0.52
CA PRO A 42 6.67 -1.97 -1.87
C PRO A 42 7.67 -1.35 -2.85
N ASN A 43 8.03 -2.12 -3.87
CA ASN A 43 8.83 -1.59 -4.96
C ASN A 43 7.94 -0.75 -5.88
N PHE A 44 8.56 -0.16 -6.90
CA PHE A 44 7.85 0.72 -7.82
C PHE A 44 6.66 0.04 -8.48
N LYS A 45 6.84 -1.20 -8.92
CA LYS A 45 5.77 -1.95 -9.59
C LYS A 45 4.57 -2.15 -8.67
N THR A 46 4.84 -2.50 -7.42
CA THR A 46 3.77 -2.72 -6.44
C THR A 46 3.10 -1.43 -6.03
N MET A 47 3.86 -0.34 -5.99
CA MET A 47 3.30 0.99 -5.72
C MET A 47 2.26 1.35 -6.77
N LYS A 48 2.50 0.99 -8.03
CA LYS A 48 1.52 1.22 -9.09
C LYS A 48 0.25 0.43 -8.86
N LEU A 49 0.37 -0.81 -8.37
CA LEU A 49 -0.79 -1.62 -8.05
C LEU A 49 -1.62 -0.98 -6.94
N ILE A 50 -0.95 -0.46 -5.93
CA ILE A 50 -1.62 0.22 -4.82
C ILE A 50 -2.32 1.48 -5.31
N ASN A 51 -1.66 2.25 -6.16
CA ASN A 51 -2.24 3.45 -6.72
C ASN A 51 -3.50 3.14 -7.53
N ASN A 52 -3.42 2.10 -8.37
CA ASN A 52 -4.57 1.70 -9.18
C ASN A 52 -5.72 1.23 -8.30
N PHE A 53 -5.42 0.50 -7.24
CA PHE A 53 -6.42 0.07 -6.27
C PHE A 53 -7.12 1.27 -5.64
N CYS A 54 -6.34 2.26 -5.22
CA CYS A 54 -6.91 3.45 -4.59
C CYS A 54 -7.81 4.22 -5.56
N GLU A 55 -7.39 4.35 -6.81
CA GLU A 55 -8.20 5.03 -7.81
C GLU A 55 -9.53 4.29 -8.05
N ALA A 56 -9.46 2.96 -8.11
CA ALA A 56 -10.65 2.16 -8.35
C ALA A 56 -11.65 2.27 -7.20
N HIS A 57 -11.17 2.51 -6.00
CA HIS A 57 -12.01 2.61 -4.81
C HIS A 57 -12.27 4.04 -4.35
N GLY A 58 -11.84 5.02 -5.13
CA GLY A 58 -12.07 6.42 -4.80
C GLY A 58 -11.29 6.91 -3.60
N ILE A 59 -10.16 6.30 -3.32
CA ILE A 59 -9.31 6.68 -2.20
C ILE A 59 -8.24 7.65 -2.68
N ASN A 60 -8.13 8.78 -2.01
CA ASN A 60 -7.14 9.79 -2.36
C ASN A 60 -5.83 9.49 -1.65
N PHE A 61 -4.92 8.83 -2.35
CA PHE A 61 -3.61 8.48 -1.82
C PHE A 61 -2.54 8.76 -2.88
N ASP A 62 -1.55 9.55 -2.50
CA ASP A 62 -0.50 9.97 -3.44
C ASP A 62 0.76 9.12 -3.25
N VAL A 63 0.84 8.02 -4.00
CA VAL A 63 2.01 7.16 -3.95
C VAL A 63 3.24 7.79 -4.61
N SER A 64 3.02 8.74 -5.51
CA SER A 64 4.12 9.44 -6.17
C SER A 64 5.00 10.14 -5.15
N LYS A 65 4.38 10.72 -4.13
CA LYS A 65 5.10 11.40 -3.07
C LYS A 65 6.03 10.46 -2.32
N GLN A 66 5.57 9.23 -2.08
CA GLN A 66 6.38 8.23 -1.39
C GLN A 66 7.61 7.86 -2.23
N ILE A 67 7.40 7.67 -3.52
CA ILE A 67 8.48 7.31 -4.43
C ILE A 67 9.50 8.45 -4.51
N MET A 68 9.04 9.68 -4.63
CA MET A 68 9.93 10.84 -4.72
C MET A 68 10.78 11.02 -3.48
N GLU A 69 10.19 10.78 -2.31
CA GLU A 69 10.94 10.88 -1.06
C GLU A 69 12.10 9.89 -1.02
N GLU A 70 11.89 8.68 -1.53
CA GLU A 70 12.94 7.68 -1.58
C GLU A 70 14.03 8.03 -2.57
N GLU A 71 13.66 8.63 -3.70
CA GLU A 71 14.62 8.97 -4.74
C GLU A 71 15.48 10.18 -4.38
N GLN A 72 15.08 10.95 -3.40
CA GLN A 72 15.84 12.12 -2.96
C GLN A 72 17.03 11.77 -2.06
N ILE A 73 17.17 10.53 -1.72
CA ILE A 73 18.29 10.09 -0.89
C ILE A 73 19.60 9.92 -1.72
#